data_5cf42a5631d563d85b97de686f956be7
#
_entry.id   5cf42a5631d563d85b97de686f956be7
#
_cell.length_a   1.000
_cell.length_b   1.000
_cell.length_c   1.000
_cell.angle_alpha   90.00
_cell.angle_beta   90.00
_cell.angle_gamma   90.00
#
_symmetry.space_group_name_H-M   'P 1'
#
loop_
_entity.id
_entity.type
_entity.pdbx_description
1 polymer ?
#
loop_
_entity_poly.entity_id
_entity_poly.type
_entity_poly.pdbx_seq_one_letter_code
_entity_poly.pdbx_strand_id
1 'polypeptide(L)'
;ILHLALLLVLTVALFTPIVVLPGVGKVNTAFGALEARITSEHSTSLNHYFNQDEQRFVEEVSHLIPEGETVIVIPADGSAFAYGVNGVTTTARGMMDLPNSDTAMGIVRLHLNEISNNDEVRKAVQDLNTKYVLQLDYGKDLFPDYYSTYQNDDWIGISSITEKTPGFKLLKQEGDMRLYMITD
;
A
#
# COMPACT_ATOMS: atom_id res chain seq x y z
N ILE A 1 36.78 -39.14 -12.52
CA ILE A 1 37.40 -37.81 -12.50
C ILE A 1 36.47 -36.80 -13.20
N LEU A 2 36.06 -37.07 -14.44
CA LEU A 2 35.20 -36.16 -15.23
C LEU A 2 33.85 -35.90 -14.52
N HIS A 3 33.20 -36.90 -13.99
CA HIS A 3 31.93 -36.77 -13.28
C HIS A 3 32.06 -35.92 -11.99
N LEU A 4 33.17 -36.08 -11.27
CA LEU A 4 33.45 -35.31 -10.06
C LEU A 4 33.68 -33.82 -10.38
N ALA A 5 34.41 -33.54 -11.45
CA ALA A 5 34.62 -32.17 -11.93
C ALA A 5 33.33 -31.52 -12.42
N LEU A 6 32.46 -32.25 -13.12
CA LEU A 6 31.17 -31.76 -13.56
C LEU A 6 30.25 -31.45 -12.35
N LEU A 7 30.24 -32.32 -11.34
CA LEU A 7 29.46 -32.15 -10.10
C LEU A 7 29.93 -30.91 -9.34
N LEU A 8 31.24 -30.71 -9.24
CA LEU A 8 31.83 -29.52 -8.60
C LEU A 8 31.43 -28.23 -9.33
N VAL A 9 31.51 -28.22 -10.66
CA VAL A 9 31.11 -27.05 -11.47
C VAL A 9 29.63 -26.75 -11.31
N LEU A 10 28.77 -27.76 -11.33
CA LEU A 10 27.34 -27.61 -11.10
C LEU A 10 27.04 -27.09 -9.69
N THR A 11 27.73 -27.59 -8.68
CA THR A 11 27.57 -27.15 -7.29
C THR A 11 27.98 -25.67 -7.15
N VAL A 12 29.14 -25.29 -7.71
CA VAL A 12 29.59 -23.89 -7.70
C VAL A 12 28.61 -22.98 -8.43
N ALA A 13 28.11 -23.41 -9.60
CA ALA A 13 27.14 -22.64 -10.37
C ALA A 13 25.80 -22.46 -9.64
N LEU A 14 25.39 -23.43 -8.81
CA LEU A 14 24.15 -23.33 -8.04
C LEU A 14 24.27 -22.40 -6.83
N PHE A 15 25.43 -22.33 -6.18
CA PHE A 15 25.61 -21.57 -4.93
C PHE A 15 26.35 -20.24 -5.10
N THR A 16 26.83 -19.92 -6.29
CA THR A 16 27.40 -18.59 -6.57
C THR A 16 26.37 -17.67 -7.18
N PRO A 17 26.27 -16.42 -6.71
CA PRO A 17 25.29 -15.46 -7.28
C PRO A 17 25.56 -15.10 -8.73
N ILE A 18 26.82 -15.06 -9.12
CA ILE A 18 27.23 -14.68 -10.47
C ILE A 18 28.30 -15.68 -10.97
N VAL A 19 28.14 -16.14 -12.21
CA VAL A 19 29.13 -16.96 -12.92
C VAL A 19 29.62 -16.18 -14.13
N VAL A 20 30.94 -16.21 -14.36
CA VAL A 20 31.56 -15.64 -15.58
C VAL A 20 31.82 -16.76 -16.57
N LEU A 21 31.14 -16.72 -17.70
CA LEU A 21 31.33 -17.70 -18.77
C LEU A 21 32.19 -17.11 -19.89
N PRO A 22 33.20 -17.86 -20.36
CA PRO A 22 34.00 -17.43 -21.50
C PRO A 22 33.12 -17.16 -22.71
N GLY A 23 33.27 -15.97 -23.33
CA GLY A 23 32.52 -15.57 -24.51
C GLY A 23 31.09 -15.08 -24.25
N VAL A 24 30.53 -15.26 -23.04
CA VAL A 24 29.18 -14.80 -22.67
C VAL A 24 29.23 -13.67 -21.67
N GLY A 25 30.24 -13.62 -20.80
CA GLY A 25 30.37 -12.62 -19.75
C GLY A 25 29.71 -13.05 -18.40
N LYS A 26 29.24 -12.08 -17.65
CA LYS A 26 28.60 -12.31 -16.34
C LYS A 26 27.16 -12.79 -16.51
N VAL A 27 26.84 -13.91 -15.88
CA VAL A 27 25.50 -14.50 -15.89
C VAL A 27 25.03 -14.65 -14.44
N ASN A 28 23.87 -14.12 -14.13
CA ASN A 28 23.22 -14.36 -12.83
C ASN A 28 22.75 -15.81 -12.76
N THR A 29 23.11 -16.49 -11.67
CA THR A 29 22.57 -17.82 -11.37
C THR A 29 21.17 -17.70 -10.77
N ALA A 30 20.45 -18.82 -10.64
CA ALA A 30 19.17 -18.86 -9.94
C ALA A 30 19.30 -18.38 -8.48
N PHE A 31 20.41 -18.69 -7.80
CA PHE A 31 20.70 -18.20 -6.45
C PHE A 31 20.92 -16.68 -6.44
N GLY A 32 21.69 -16.14 -7.37
CA GLY A 32 21.90 -14.69 -7.49
C GLY A 32 20.62 -13.92 -7.83
N ALA A 33 19.77 -14.50 -8.66
CA ALA A 33 18.46 -13.91 -8.97
C ALA A 33 17.56 -13.90 -7.73
N LEU A 34 17.56 -14.98 -6.94
CA LEU A 34 16.82 -15.06 -5.67
C LEU A 34 17.36 -14.09 -4.64
N GLU A 35 18.68 -14.02 -4.46
CA GLU A 35 19.32 -13.06 -3.55
C GLU A 35 18.99 -11.61 -3.93
N ALA A 36 19.11 -11.26 -5.20
CA ALA A 36 18.76 -9.93 -5.69
C ALA A 36 17.30 -9.60 -5.42
N ARG A 37 16.40 -10.55 -5.63
CA ARG A 37 14.97 -10.40 -5.37
C ARG A 37 14.68 -10.21 -3.88
N ILE A 38 15.22 -11.05 -3.02
CA ILE A 38 15.06 -10.92 -1.56
C ILE A 38 15.61 -9.57 -1.10
N THR A 39 16.80 -9.18 -1.56
CA THR A 39 17.41 -7.90 -1.18
C THR A 39 16.58 -6.71 -1.65
N SER A 40 16.01 -6.76 -2.84
CA SER A 40 15.17 -5.69 -3.35
C SER A 40 13.82 -5.61 -2.63
N GLU A 41 13.20 -6.75 -2.33
CA GLU A 41 11.90 -6.82 -1.66
C GLU A 41 11.98 -6.52 -0.15
N HIS A 42 13.14 -6.71 0.48
CA HIS A 42 13.40 -6.44 1.90
C HIS A 42 14.36 -5.26 2.11
N SER A 43 14.60 -4.44 1.08
CA SER A 43 15.38 -3.23 1.26
C SER A 43 14.60 -2.24 2.15
N THR A 44 15.30 -1.54 3.03
CA THR A 44 14.74 -0.47 3.87
C THR A 44 14.65 0.86 3.12
N SER A 45 14.73 0.85 1.79
CA SER A 45 14.60 2.06 0.99
C SER A 45 13.16 2.58 1.06
N LEU A 46 12.99 3.88 0.99
CA LEU A 46 11.68 4.55 0.98
C LEU A 46 10.79 4.16 -0.23
N ASN A 47 11.31 3.28 -1.09
CA ASN A 47 10.69 2.88 -2.35
C ASN A 47 9.82 1.63 -2.23
N HIS A 48 9.24 1.36 -1.05
CA HIS A 48 8.31 0.26 -0.85
C HIS A 48 6.89 0.76 -0.77
N TYR A 49 5.98 -0.07 -1.24
CA TYR A 49 4.54 0.12 -1.21
C TYR A 49 3.97 0.37 0.21
N PHE A 50 4.66 -0.11 1.22
CA PHE A 50 4.39 0.14 2.64
C PHE A 50 5.74 0.20 3.35
N ASN A 51 6.34 1.38 3.38
CA ASN A 51 7.67 1.62 3.90
C ASN A 51 7.70 1.73 5.44
N GLN A 52 8.88 1.86 6.02
CA GLN A 52 9.04 1.92 7.48
C GLN A 52 8.40 3.16 8.12
N ASP A 53 8.38 4.30 7.43
CA ASP A 53 7.77 5.52 7.96
C ASP A 53 6.25 5.38 7.98
N GLU A 54 5.67 4.78 6.94
CA GLU A 54 4.24 4.45 6.89
C GLU A 54 3.86 3.43 7.97
N GLN A 55 4.67 2.38 8.16
CA GLN A 55 4.43 1.40 9.23
C GLN A 55 4.43 2.06 10.60
N ARG A 56 5.42 2.92 10.89
CA ARG A 56 5.50 3.67 12.13
C ARG A 56 4.29 4.60 12.30
N PHE A 57 3.92 5.33 11.26
CA PHE A 57 2.75 6.20 11.29
C PHE A 57 1.47 5.41 11.59
N VAL A 58 1.25 4.29 10.90
CA VAL A 58 0.08 3.42 11.13
C VAL A 58 0.08 2.85 12.54
N GLU A 59 1.23 2.44 13.09
CA GLU A 59 1.35 1.99 14.48
C GLU A 59 0.91 3.09 15.46
N GLU A 60 1.40 4.31 15.28
CA GLU A 60 1.02 5.44 16.13
C GLU A 60 -0.46 5.79 16.03
N VAL A 61 -1.04 5.83 14.82
CA VAL A 61 -2.44 6.21 14.64
C VAL A 61 -3.41 5.08 14.99
N SER A 62 -2.97 3.83 15.00
CA SER A 62 -3.81 2.69 15.40
C SER A 62 -4.36 2.86 16.83
N HIS A 63 -3.60 3.51 17.72
CA HIS A 63 -4.03 3.82 19.09
C HIS A 63 -5.10 4.92 19.19
N LEU A 64 -5.30 5.69 18.11
CA LEU A 64 -6.33 6.72 18.02
C LEU A 64 -7.67 6.19 17.50
N ILE A 65 -7.66 4.96 16.98
CA ILE A 65 -8.83 4.29 16.38
C ILE A 65 -9.37 3.30 17.42
N PRO A 66 -10.61 3.45 17.89
CA PRO A 66 -11.21 2.49 18.82
C PRO A 66 -11.25 1.08 18.22
N GLU A 67 -11.09 0.07 19.08
CA GLU A 67 -11.17 -1.32 18.67
C GLU A 67 -12.50 -1.64 17.99
N GLY A 68 -12.46 -2.30 16.85
CA GLY A 68 -13.64 -2.69 16.05
C GLY A 68 -14.15 -1.62 15.09
N GLU A 69 -13.60 -0.41 15.12
CA GLU A 69 -13.94 0.61 14.12
C GLU A 69 -13.27 0.29 12.75
N THR A 70 -14.02 0.54 11.69
CA THR A 70 -13.51 0.38 10.32
C THR A 70 -12.93 1.69 9.82
N VAL A 71 -11.82 1.62 9.10
CA VAL A 71 -11.11 2.76 8.52
C VAL A 71 -11.22 2.72 7.00
N ILE A 72 -11.63 3.83 6.41
CA ILE A 72 -11.59 4.02 4.97
C ILE A 72 -10.14 4.15 4.54
N VAL A 73 -9.75 3.37 3.55
CA VAL A 73 -8.38 3.33 3.02
C VAL A 73 -8.41 3.36 1.49
N ILE A 74 -7.30 3.75 0.90
CA ILE A 74 -7.02 3.63 -0.52
C ILE A 74 -6.10 2.41 -0.72
N PRO A 75 -6.57 1.31 -1.33
CA PRO A 75 -5.75 0.10 -1.45
C PRO A 75 -4.38 0.34 -2.06
N ALA A 76 -4.29 1.31 -2.98
CA ALA A 76 -3.10 1.59 -3.74
C ALA A 76 -2.05 2.45 -3.01
N ASP A 77 -2.36 3.08 -1.87
CA ASP A 77 -1.40 3.88 -1.10
C ASP A 77 -0.71 3.10 0.03
N GLY A 78 -0.88 1.80 0.07
CA GLY A 78 -0.31 0.95 1.13
C GLY A 78 -1.16 0.86 2.39
N SER A 79 -2.15 1.73 2.61
CA SER A 79 -2.96 1.76 3.84
C SER A 79 -3.77 0.48 4.09
N ALA A 80 -4.03 -0.32 3.04
CA ALA A 80 -4.64 -1.63 3.19
C ALA A 80 -3.80 -2.60 4.05
N PHE A 81 -2.47 -2.42 4.12
CA PHE A 81 -1.59 -3.26 4.95
C PHE A 81 -1.77 -3.03 6.46
N ALA A 82 -2.38 -1.91 6.87
CA ALA A 82 -2.70 -1.64 8.28
C ALA A 82 -3.51 -2.78 8.91
N TYR A 83 -4.34 -3.47 8.12
CA TYR A 83 -5.07 -4.64 8.58
C TYR A 83 -4.16 -5.79 9.00
N GLY A 84 -3.21 -6.16 8.15
CA GLY A 84 -2.33 -7.32 8.39
C GLY A 84 -1.22 -7.06 9.40
N VAL A 85 -0.73 -5.82 9.49
CA VAL A 85 0.43 -5.45 10.31
C VAL A 85 -0.01 -4.94 11.68
N ASN A 86 -1.03 -4.11 11.75
CA ASN A 86 -1.42 -3.40 12.96
C ASN A 86 -2.82 -3.82 13.50
N GLY A 87 -3.51 -4.75 12.84
CA GLY A 87 -4.84 -5.21 13.25
C GLY A 87 -5.96 -4.18 13.06
N VAL A 88 -5.71 -3.09 12.33
CA VAL A 88 -6.71 -2.07 12.04
C VAL A 88 -7.71 -2.62 11.03
N THR A 89 -9.00 -2.62 11.37
CA THR A 89 -10.04 -3.01 10.41
C THR A 89 -10.15 -1.96 9.30
N THR A 90 -9.97 -2.36 8.05
CA THR A 90 -9.96 -1.47 6.89
C THR A 90 -11.03 -1.83 5.88
N THR A 91 -11.51 -0.86 5.10
CA THR A 91 -12.48 -1.07 4.02
C THR A 91 -11.92 -1.94 2.87
N ALA A 92 -10.60 -2.04 2.75
CA ALA A 92 -9.90 -2.92 1.83
C ALA A 92 -8.79 -3.67 2.56
N ARG A 93 -8.62 -4.97 2.28
CA ARG A 93 -7.61 -5.83 2.93
C ARG A 93 -6.49 -6.25 1.98
N GLY A 94 -6.36 -5.57 0.88
CA GLY A 94 -5.38 -5.81 -0.17
C GLY A 94 -5.76 -5.10 -1.44
N MET A 95 -4.99 -5.35 -2.51
CA MET A 95 -5.35 -4.88 -3.85
C MET A 95 -6.68 -5.50 -4.26
N MET A 96 -7.59 -4.69 -4.74
CA MET A 96 -8.93 -5.12 -5.16
C MET A 96 -9.31 -4.40 -6.44
N ASP A 97 -10.24 -4.98 -7.18
CA ASP A 97 -10.89 -4.30 -8.30
C ASP A 97 -11.60 -3.03 -7.81
N LEU A 98 -11.69 -2.04 -8.68
CA LEU A 98 -12.40 -0.80 -8.36
C LEU A 98 -13.87 -1.11 -8.02
N PRO A 99 -14.35 -0.72 -6.84
CA PRO A 99 -15.77 -0.85 -6.50
C PRO A 99 -16.65 -0.10 -7.49
N ASN A 100 -17.73 -0.73 -7.91
CA ASN A 100 -18.72 -0.10 -8.79
C ASN A 100 -19.25 1.19 -8.15
N SER A 101 -19.45 2.21 -8.96
CA SER A 101 -19.85 3.57 -8.51
C SER A 101 -21.18 3.62 -7.73
N ASP A 102 -22.06 2.63 -7.90
CA ASP A 102 -23.34 2.50 -7.24
C ASP A 102 -23.30 1.74 -5.90
N THR A 103 -22.13 1.22 -5.52
CA THR A 103 -21.91 0.60 -4.21
C THR A 103 -21.52 1.63 -3.16
N ALA A 104 -21.75 1.33 -1.87
CA ALA A 104 -21.32 2.23 -0.79
C ALA A 104 -19.83 2.62 -0.88
N MET A 105 -18.95 1.65 -1.15
CA MET A 105 -17.51 1.94 -1.33
C MET A 105 -17.24 2.68 -2.63
N GLY A 106 -18.02 2.45 -3.68
CA GLY A 106 -17.92 3.20 -4.94
C GLY A 106 -18.29 4.67 -4.78
N ILE A 107 -19.37 4.97 -4.05
CA ILE A 107 -19.78 6.34 -3.70
C ILE A 107 -18.69 7.00 -2.85
N VAL A 108 -18.20 6.32 -1.82
CA VAL A 108 -17.15 6.83 -0.92
C VAL A 108 -15.86 7.14 -1.68
N ARG A 109 -15.38 6.26 -2.54
CA ARG A 109 -14.12 6.50 -3.28
C ARG A 109 -14.19 7.73 -4.19
N LEU A 110 -15.38 8.04 -4.72
CA LEU A 110 -15.58 9.15 -5.66
C LEU A 110 -16.01 10.47 -5.00
N HIS A 111 -16.76 10.40 -3.89
CA HIS A 111 -17.50 11.55 -3.37
C HIS A 111 -17.35 11.77 -1.86
N LEU A 112 -16.49 11.04 -1.14
CA LEU A 112 -16.35 11.20 0.31
C LEU A 112 -16.06 12.64 0.75
N ASN A 113 -15.30 13.38 -0.04
CA ASN A 113 -15.00 14.81 0.19
C ASN A 113 -16.23 15.74 0.17
N GLU A 114 -17.39 15.25 -0.28
CA GLU A 114 -18.65 15.98 -0.35
C GLU A 114 -19.57 15.68 0.86
N ILE A 115 -19.14 14.93 1.85
CA ILE A 115 -19.95 14.36 2.94
C ILE A 115 -20.85 15.39 3.62
N SER A 116 -20.35 16.62 3.84
CA SER A 116 -21.12 17.68 4.51
C SER A 116 -22.36 18.16 3.74
N ASN A 117 -22.39 17.95 2.42
CA ASN A 117 -23.44 18.44 1.55
C ASN A 117 -24.17 17.35 0.75
N ASN A 118 -23.81 16.07 0.97
CA ASN A 118 -24.29 14.96 0.16
C ASN A 118 -24.84 13.84 1.05
N ASP A 119 -26.19 13.71 1.09
CA ASP A 119 -26.88 12.68 1.89
C ASP A 119 -26.55 11.26 1.44
N GLU A 120 -26.32 11.05 0.14
CA GLU A 120 -25.96 9.75 -0.40
C GLU A 120 -24.60 9.29 0.13
N VAL A 121 -23.64 10.22 0.22
CA VAL A 121 -22.32 9.97 0.79
C VAL A 121 -22.43 9.65 2.29
N ARG A 122 -23.22 10.42 3.06
CA ARG A 122 -23.46 10.14 4.48
C ARG A 122 -24.03 8.73 4.69
N LYS A 123 -25.03 8.39 3.86
CA LYS A 123 -25.62 7.05 3.90
C LYS A 123 -24.59 5.97 3.56
N ALA A 124 -23.77 6.16 2.54
CA ALA A 124 -22.72 5.19 2.16
C ALA A 124 -21.70 4.99 3.28
N VAL A 125 -21.28 6.05 3.97
CA VAL A 125 -20.38 5.98 5.14
C VAL A 125 -21.03 5.21 6.30
N GLN A 126 -22.32 5.44 6.56
CA GLN A 126 -23.08 4.68 7.56
C GLN A 126 -23.20 3.20 7.20
N ASP A 127 -23.49 2.88 5.94
CA ASP A 127 -23.59 1.51 5.44
C ASP A 127 -22.23 0.75 5.57
N LEU A 128 -21.11 1.46 5.44
CA LEU A 128 -19.77 0.92 5.67
C LEU A 128 -19.39 0.84 7.16
N ASN A 129 -20.20 1.42 8.04
CA ASN A 129 -19.95 1.51 9.49
C ASN A 129 -18.53 2.03 9.79
N THR A 130 -18.18 3.18 9.27
CA THR A 130 -16.84 3.75 9.37
C THR A 130 -16.88 5.20 9.82
N LYS A 131 -15.84 5.62 10.56
CA LYS A 131 -15.67 7.00 11.05
C LYS A 131 -14.28 7.55 10.83
N TYR A 132 -13.38 6.78 10.24
CA TYR A 132 -11.99 7.16 10.10
C TYR A 132 -11.55 7.03 8.64
N VAL A 133 -10.64 7.91 8.23
CA VAL A 133 -10.01 7.89 6.91
C VAL A 133 -8.50 7.93 7.10
N LEU A 134 -7.81 6.95 6.58
CA LEU A 134 -6.35 6.89 6.56
C LEU A 134 -5.87 7.16 5.14
N GLN A 135 -5.01 8.14 4.99
CA GLN A 135 -4.27 8.42 3.77
C GLN A 135 -2.79 8.24 4.08
N LEU A 136 -2.10 7.45 3.27
CA LEU A 136 -0.64 7.39 3.27
C LEU A 136 -0.12 8.15 2.06
N ASP A 137 1.15 8.51 2.08
CA ASP A 137 1.75 9.11 0.92
C ASP A 137 1.84 8.06 -0.19
N TYR A 138 1.58 8.47 -1.42
CA TYR A 138 1.51 7.56 -2.55
C TYR A 138 2.85 7.01 -3.00
N GLY A 139 3.95 7.31 -2.34
CA GLY A 139 5.24 6.98 -2.91
C GLY A 139 5.29 7.39 -4.40
N LYS A 140 4.92 8.62 -4.69
CA LYS A 140 4.65 9.17 -6.04
C LYS A 140 5.74 8.88 -7.08
N ASP A 141 6.93 8.54 -6.62
CA ASP A 141 8.09 8.33 -7.46
C ASP A 141 8.48 6.84 -7.61
N LEU A 142 7.69 5.90 -7.05
CA LEU A 142 8.23 4.60 -6.72
C LEU A 142 7.93 3.49 -7.72
N PHE A 143 6.76 3.48 -8.35
CA PHE A 143 6.35 2.41 -9.25
C PHE A 143 5.45 2.91 -10.38
N PRO A 144 5.96 3.81 -11.26
CA PRO A 144 5.16 4.25 -12.40
C PRO A 144 4.73 3.08 -13.30
N ASP A 145 5.50 2.01 -13.32
CA ASP A 145 5.24 0.86 -14.21
C ASP A 145 4.42 -0.26 -13.55
N TYR A 146 4.45 -0.39 -12.21
CA TYR A 146 3.76 -1.46 -11.50
C TYR A 146 2.29 -1.14 -11.22
N TYR A 147 1.96 0.14 -11.06
CA TYR A 147 0.62 0.65 -10.79
C TYR A 147 0.08 1.52 -11.92
N SER A 148 0.41 1.20 -13.16
CA SER A 148 -0.08 1.90 -14.35
C SER A 148 -1.63 1.94 -14.44
N THR A 149 -2.32 1.13 -13.66
CA THR A 149 -3.79 1.10 -13.55
C THR A 149 -4.33 1.96 -12.41
N TYR A 150 -3.47 2.46 -11.48
CA TYR A 150 -3.92 3.36 -10.42
C TYR A 150 -4.03 4.78 -10.96
N GLN A 151 -5.24 5.33 -10.89
CA GLN A 151 -5.51 6.72 -11.22
C GLN A 151 -6.03 7.44 -9.99
N ASN A 152 -5.45 8.59 -9.66
CA ASN A 152 -5.92 9.42 -8.55
C ASN A 152 -7.40 9.76 -8.66
N ASP A 153 -7.91 9.93 -9.88
CA ASP A 153 -9.30 10.25 -10.15
C ASP A 153 -10.25 9.13 -9.69
N ASP A 154 -9.79 7.89 -9.67
CA ASP A 154 -10.58 6.74 -9.20
C ASP A 154 -10.87 6.78 -7.69
N TRP A 155 -10.07 7.54 -6.93
CA TRP A 155 -10.15 7.67 -5.47
C TRP A 155 -10.26 9.12 -5.03
N ILE A 156 -10.68 10.01 -5.91
CA ILE A 156 -10.67 11.46 -5.71
C ILE A 156 -11.47 11.88 -4.46
N GLY A 157 -12.57 11.20 -4.15
CA GLY A 157 -13.36 11.47 -2.96
C GLY A 157 -12.57 11.28 -1.67
N ILE A 158 -11.57 10.38 -1.66
CA ILE A 158 -10.73 10.13 -0.50
C ILE A 158 -9.44 10.94 -0.59
N SER A 159 -8.74 10.89 -1.71
CA SER A 159 -7.41 11.51 -1.88
C SER A 159 -7.42 13.03 -1.80
N SER A 160 -8.55 13.66 -2.14
CA SER A 160 -8.68 15.13 -2.08
C SER A 160 -9.04 15.69 -0.70
N ILE A 161 -9.31 14.83 0.30
CA ILE A 161 -9.60 15.28 1.66
C ILE A 161 -8.37 15.97 2.25
N THR A 162 -8.59 17.15 2.80
CA THR A 162 -7.60 17.96 3.49
C THR A 162 -8.14 18.42 4.85
N GLU A 163 -7.31 19.04 5.67
CA GLU A 163 -7.72 19.66 6.93
C GLU A 163 -8.82 20.74 6.78
N LYS A 164 -9.00 21.26 5.55
CA LYS A 164 -10.01 22.28 5.23
C LYS A 164 -11.31 21.70 4.68
N THR A 165 -11.35 20.41 4.41
CA THR A 165 -12.54 19.74 3.87
C THR A 165 -13.60 19.65 4.96
N PRO A 166 -14.81 20.23 4.78
CA PRO A 166 -15.88 20.13 5.77
C PRO A 166 -16.27 18.66 6.05
N GLY A 167 -16.66 18.38 7.29
CA GLY A 167 -17.03 17.01 7.71
C GLY A 167 -15.87 16.15 8.17
N PHE A 168 -14.64 16.71 8.20
CA PHE A 168 -13.46 15.98 8.64
C PHE A 168 -12.69 16.74 9.71
N LYS A 169 -12.19 16.00 10.69
CA LYS A 169 -11.25 16.47 11.70
C LYS A 169 -9.92 15.74 11.54
N LEU A 170 -8.86 16.47 11.26
CA LEU A 170 -7.50 15.92 11.26
C LEU A 170 -7.13 15.49 12.69
N LEU A 171 -6.77 14.24 12.87
CA LEU A 171 -6.31 13.68 14.14
C LEU A 171 -4.79 13.64 14.23
N LYS A 172 -4.13 13.23 13.15
CA LYS A 172 -2.67 13.14 13.05
C LYS A 172 -2.20 13.38 11.63
N GLN A 173 -1.05 14.00 11.49
CA GLN A 173 -0.35 14.18 10.23
C GLN A 173 1.15 14.03 10.42
N GLU A 174 1.81 13.35 9.47
CA GLU A 174 3.26 13.32 9.31
C GLU A 174 3.58 13.30 7.81
N GLY A 175 4.23 14.36 7.30
CA GLY A 175 4.40 14.54 5.85
C GLY A 175 3.06 14.57 5.12
N ASP A 176 2.89 13.68 4.16
CA ASP A 176 1.65 13.50 3.41
C ASP A 176 0.70 12.46 4.03
N MET A 177 1.14 11.76 5.06
CA MET A 177 0.33 10.78 5.79
C MET A 177 -0.64 11.48 6.74
N ARG A 178 -1.90 11.04 6.75
CA ARG A 178 -2.97 11.67 7.55
C ARG A 178 -3.97 10.66 8.06
N LEU A 179 -4.40 10.86 9.28
CA LEU A 179 -5.59 10.22 9.84
C LEU A 179 -6.65 11.28 10.10
N TYR A 180 -7.83 11.10 9.53
CA TYR A 180 -9.00 11.93 9.80
C TYR A 180 -10.09 11.16 10.55
N MET A 181 -10.88 11.91 11.30
CA MET A 181 -12.18 11.46 11.83
C MET A 181 -13.29 12.18 11.06
N ILE A 182 -14.29 11.42 10.63
CA ILE A 182 -15.53 11.95 10.04
C ILE A 182 -16.39 12.51 11.17
N THR A 183 -16.91 13.74 10.99
CA THR A 183 -17.66 14.48 12.02
C THR A 183 -19.12 14.72 11.65
N ASP A 184 -19.53 14.40 10.43
CA ASP A 184 -20.90 14.50 9.92
C ASP A 184 -21.71 13.22 10.12
#